data_67027588c5eee6e64c0b3d110f2caafd
#
_entry.id   67027588c5eee6e64c0b3d110f2caafd
#
_cell.length_a   1.000
_cell.length_b   1.000
_cell.length_c   1.000
_cell.angle_alpha   90.00
_cell.angle_beta   90.00
_cell.angle_gamma   90.00
#
_symmetry.space_group_name_H-M   'P 1'
#
loop_
_entity.id
_entity.type
_entity.pdbx_description
1 polymer ?
#
loop_
_entity_poly.entity_id
_entity_poly.type
_entity_poly.pdbx_seq_one_letter_code
_entity_poly.pdbx_strand_id
1 'polypeptide(L)'
;MEPALEQASQARGEPAPASPLLVVISAPSGAGKTTLCQRLLAARPSLSRAITCTTRAPRGEERDGVDYFFMDADAFLKRVQSGHFLEHATVYGHSYGTLKSEVLGKLRQGRDVLLNIDVQGAAAVREHATHDPELKRALFSVFLTPASLAILEARLRKRATDPEAVIQRRLGVARQEIAQWRNFDYLLISGTIEEDLRRMLGILEAEKMRSNRVQPPEF
;
A
#
# COMPACT_ATOMS: atom_id res chain seq x y z
N MET A 1 40.72 -43.48 -9.59
CA MET A 1 39.30 -43.64 -9.17
C MET A 1 38.91 -42.39 -8.42
N GLU A 2 38.53 -41.37 -9.16
CA GLU A 2 37.88 -40.12 -8.76
C GLU A 2 37.62 -39.32 -10.02
N PRO A 3 36.41 -39.28 -10.52
CA PRO A 3 35.72 -38.06 -10.79
C PRO A 3 34.18 -38.25 -10.69
N ALA A 4 33.62 -38.36 -9.53
CA ALA A 4 32.16 -38.47 -9.38
C ALA A 4 31.55 -37.45 -8.37
N LEU A 5 32.37 -36.58 -7.76
CA LEU A 5 31.90 -35.63 -6.78
C LEU A 5 31.76 -34.18 -7.29
N GLU A 6 32.20 -33.90 -8.53
CA GLU A 6 32.17 -32.54 -9.09
C GLU A 6 30.91 -32.21 -9.90
N GLN A 7 30.07 -33.19 -10.22
CA GLN A 7 28.83 -32.97 -10.99
C GLN A 7 27.56 -32.75 -10.15
N ALA A 8 27.62 -32.90 -8.83
CA ALA A 8 26.47 -32.71 -7.93
C ALA A 8 26.23 -31.25 -7.48
N SER A 9 27.10 -30.31 -7.90
CA SER A 9 27.03 -28.89 -7.46
C SER A 9 26.24 -27.96 -8.40
N GLN A 10 25.74 -28.42 -9.53
CA GLN A 10 25.14 -27.53 -10.56
C GLN A 10 23.60 -27.61 -10.69
N ALA A 11 22.90 -28.34 -9.85
CA ALA A 11 21.45 -28.43 -9.87
C ALA A 11 20.82 -27.91 -8.57
N ARG A 12 21.25 -26.75 -8.07
CA ARG A 12 20.40 -26.00 -7.17
C ARG A 12 19.43 -25.21 -8.05
N GLY A 13 18.28 -25.81 -8.37
CA GLY A 13 17.17 -25.09 -8.98
C GLY A 13 16.92 -23.82 -8.17
N GLU A 14 16.96 -22.66 -8.81
CA GLU A 14 16.59 -21.41 -8.13
C GLU A 14 15.19 -21.61 -7.55
N PRO A 15 14.97 -21.24 -6.27
CA PRO A 15 13.65 -21.38 -5.68
C PRO A 15 12.66 -20.57 -6.51
N ALA A 16 11.51 -21.17 -6.83
CA ALA A 16 10.46 -20.48 -7.57
C ALA A 16 10.20 -19.09 -6.95
N PRO A 17 10.07 -18.04 -7.76
CA PRO A 17 9.92 -16.68 -7.25
C PRO A 17 8.70 -16.61 -6.33
N ALA A 18 8.88 -16.01 -5.16
CA ALA A 18 7.79 -15.82 -4.20
C ALA A 18 6.65 -15.02 -4.85
N SER A 19 5.41 -15.39 -4.53
CA SER A 19 4.22 -14.69 -5.05
C SER A 19 4.30 -13.18 -4.81
N PRO A 20 3.84 -12.35 -5.75
CA PRO A 20 3.84 -10.91 -5.60
C PRO A 20 2.90 -10.47 -4.45
N LEU A 21 3.20 -9.33 -3.86
CA LEU A 21 2.49 -8.78 -2.70
C LEU A 21 1.64 -7.57 -3.09
N LEU A 22 0.44 -7.48 -2.53
CA LEU A 22 -0.36 -6.26 -2.48
C LEU A 22 -0.26 -5.66 -1.08
N VAL A 23 0.50 -4.59 -0.97
CA VAL A 23 0.81 -3.91 0.30
C VAL A 23 -0.12 -2.73 0.48
N VAL A 24 -1.02 -2.77 1.45
CA VAL A 24 -1.86 -1.64 1.83
C VAL A 24 -1.26 -0.97 3.07
N ILE A 25 -0.89 0.30 2.95
CA ILE A 25 -0.48 1.12 4.09
C ILE A 25 -1.53 2.19 4.34
N SER A 26 -2.09 2.19 5.55
CA SER A 26 -3.00 3.22 6.02
C SER A 26 -2.48 3.87 7.29
N ALA A 27 -2.92 5.10 7.55
CA ALA A 27 -2.51 5.87 8.71
C ALA A 27 -3.42 7.08 8.90
N PRO A 28 -3.56 7.61 10.11
CA PRO A 28 -4.21 8.89 10.32
C PRO A 28 -3.43 10.02 9.65
N SER A 29 -4.17 11.08 9.30
CA SER A 29 -3.56 12.27 8.70
C SER A 29 -2.45 12.85 9.59
N GLY A 30 -1.27 13.03 9.03
CA GLY A 30 -0.10 13.55 9.79
C GLY A 30 0.81 12.49 10.41
N ALA A 31 0.48 11.20 10.31
CA ALA A 31 1.30 10.13 10.88
C ALA A 31 2.62 9.83 10.14
N GLY A 32 2.83 10.38 8.93
CA GLY A 32 4.06 10.17 8.16
C GLY A 32 3.94 9.13 7.03
N LYS A 33 2.72 8.65 6.73
CA LYS A 33 2.46 7.61 5.72
C LYS A 33 3.12 7.88 4.37
N THR A 34 2.95 9.07 3.80
CA THR A 34 3.51 9.42 2.48
C THR A 34 5.04 9.32 2.46
N THR A 35 5.70 9.81 3.51
CA THR A 35 7.15 9.74 3.64
C THR A 35 7.65 8.30 3.72
N LEU A 36 6.97 7.46 4.52
CA LEU A 36 7.30 6.04 4.63
C LEU A 36 7.12 5.31 3.29
N CYS A 37 6.01 5.55 2.59
CA CYS A 37 5.76 4.96 1.27
C CYS A 37 6.83 5.36 0.24
N GLN A 38 7.23 6.63 0.20
CA GLN A 38 8.30 7.12 -0.69
C GLN A 38 9.64 6.46 -0.38
N ARG A 39 10.01 6.37 0.90
CA ARG A 39 11.25 5.69 1.32
C ARG A 39 11.24 4.20 0.99
N LEU A 40 10.10 3.55 1.17
CA LEU A 40 9.92 2.13 0.86
C LEU A 40 10.06 1.85 -0.63
N LEU A 41 9.43 2.65 -1.48
CA LEU A 41 9.56 2.56 -2.95
C LEU A 41 10.99 2.79 -3.42
N ALA A 42 11.72 3.75 -2.81
CA ALA A 42 13.12 4.00 -3.11
C ALA A 42 14.04 2.85 -2.67
N ALA A 43 13.75 2.22 -1.53
CA ALA A 43 14.55 1.12 -0.98
C ALA A 43 14.28 -0.24 -1.64
N ARG A 44 13.13 -0.41 -2.34
CA ARG A 44 12.70 -1.69 -2.92
C ARG A 44 12.25 -1.51 -4.37
N PRO A 45 13.16 -1.64 -5.35
CA PRO A 45 12.85 -1.46 -6.78
C PRO A 45 11.80 -2.43 -7.34
N SER A 46 11.63 -3.62 -6.72
CA SER A 46 10.57 -4.58 -7.08
C SER A 46 9.16 -4.16 -6.65
N LEU A 47 9.05 -3.18 -5.75
CA LEU A 47 7.79 -2.62 -5.28
C LEU A 47 7.40 -1.41 -6.15
N SER A 48 6.18 -1.39 -6.67
CA SER A 48 5.67 -0.30 -7.49
C SER A 48 4.41 0.31 -6.87
N ARG A 49 4.25 1.63 -6.95
CA ARG A 49 2.99 2.27 -6.58
C ARG A 49 1.90 1.92 -7.60
N ALA A 50 0.68 1.62 -7.16
CA ALA A 50 -0.47 1.64 -8.06
C ALA A 50 -0.77 3.07 -8.49
N ILE A 51 -1.06 3.27 -9.78
CA ILE A 51 -1.42 4.58 -10.32
C ILE A 51 -2.92 4.80 -10.05
N THR A 52 -3.22 5.85 -9.29
CA THR A 52 -4.58 6.21 -8.90
C THR A 52 -5.25 7.02 -10.01
N CYS A 53 -6.52 6.75 -10.28
CA CYS A 53 -7.38 7.60 -11.10
C CYS A 53 -7.80 8.85 -10.32
N THR A 54 -7.97 10.01 -11.00
CA THR A 54 -8.53 11.21 -10.38
C THR A 54 -9.32 12.05 -11.37
N THR A 55 -10.35 12.74 -10.84
CA THR A 55 -11.12 13.74 -11.58
C THR A 55 -10.55 15.16 -11.43
N ARG A 56 -9.46 15.30 -10.65
CA ARG A 56 -8.73 16.56 -10.53
C ARG A 56 -7.88 16.80 -11.78
N ALA A 57 -7.85 18.03 -12.26
CA ALA A 57 -6.92 18.41 -13.32
C ALA A 57 -5.43 18.21 -12.88
N PRO A 58 -4.53 17.90 -13.82
CA PRO A 58 -3.10 17.84 -13.56
C PRO A 58 -2.55 19.13 -12.92
N ARG A 59 -1.56 19.03 -12.08
CA ARG A 59 -0.85 20.17 -11.47
C ARG A 59 0.60 20.16 -11.92
N GLY A 60 1.09 21.33 -12.36
CA GLY A 60 2.48 21.48 -12.78
C GLY A 60 2.86 20.46 -13.85
N GLU A 61 3.87 19.66 -13.56
CA GLU A 61 4.43 18.65 -14.49
C GLU A 61 3.84 17.24 -14.32
N GLU A 62 2.72 17.09 -13.59
CA GLU A 62 2.05 15.78 -13.42
C GLU A 62 1.65 15.21 -14.79
N ARG A 63 1.96 13.94 -15.03
CA ARG A 63 1.76 13.24 -16.30
C ARG A 63 0.73 12.14 -16.17
N ASP A 64 -0.18 12.08 -17.17
CA ASP A 64 -1.14 10.97 -17.27
C ASP A 64 -0.45 9.62 -17.42
N GLY A 65 -1.00 8.61 -16.73
CA GLY A 65 -0.44 7.26 -16.71
C GLY A 65 0.87 7.10 -15.91
N VAL A 66 1.38 8.17 -15.30
CA VAL A 66 2.60 8.15 -14.46
C VAL A 66 2.28 8.59 -13.04
N ASP A 67 1.74 9.80 -12.88
CA ASP A 67 1.40 10.36 -11.57
C ASP A 67 -0.02 9.96 -11.17
N TYR A 68 -0.95 10.09 -12.11
CA TYR A 68 -2.35 9.70 -12.03
C TYR A 68 -2.85 9.25 -13.41
N PHE A 69 -3.98 8.52 -13.43
CA PHE A 69 -4.86 8.44 -14.59
C PHE A 69 -5.89 9.56 -14.46
N PHE A 70 -5.73 10.64 -15.24
CA PHE A 70 -6.65 11.76 -15.21
C PHE A 70 -7.87 11.44 -16.05
N MET A 71 -9.07 11.71 -15.54
CA MET A 71 -10.31 11.48 -16.27
C MET A 71 -11.39 12.47 -15.81
N ASP A 72 -12.40 12.67 -16.65
CA ASP A 72 -13.56 13.46 -16.27
C ASP A 72 -14.46 12.75 -15.26
N ALA A 73 -15.38 13.51 -14.65
CA ALA A 73 -16.27 12.99 -13.61
C ALA A 73 -17.21 11.89 -14.14
N ASP A 74 -17.68 12.02 -15.38
CA ASP A 74 -18.61 11.05 -15.98
C ASP A 74 -17.91 9.73 -16.28
N ALA A 75 -16.70 9.78 -16.81
CA ALA A 75 -15.87 8.58 -17.02
C ALA A 75 -15.53 7.89 -15.72
N PHE A 76 -15.26 8.65 -14.64
CA PHE A 76 -15.02 8.10 -13.31
C PHE A 76 -16.29 7.41 -12.78
N LEU A 77 -17.43 8.09 -12.83
CA LEU A 77 -18.71 7.58 -12.35
C LEU A 77 -19.13 6.29 -13.09
N LYS A 78 -18.97 6.24 -14.40
CA LYS A 78 -19.22 5.02 -15.19
C LYS A 78 -18.38 3.85 -14.71
N ARG A 79 -17.10 4.07 -14.37
CA ARG A 79 -16.22 3.03 -13.82
C ARG A 79 -16.61 2.59 -12.41
N VAL A 80 -17.10 3.51 -11.56
CA VAL A 80 -17.68 3.17 -10.25
C VAL A 80 -18.88 2.25 -10.43
N GLN A 81 -19.84 2.64 -11.27
CA GLN A 81 -21.06 1.87 -11.54
C GLN A 81 -20.77 0.48 -12.12
N SER A 82 -19.72 0.37 -12.95
CA SER A 82 -19.28 -0.90 -13.53
C SER A 82 -18.38 -1.72 -12.59
N GLY A 83 -18.15 -1.28 -11.35
CA GLY A 83 -17.36 -2.00 -10.35
C GLY A 83 -15.87 -2.17 -10.72
N HIS A 84 -15.30 -1.26 -11.52
CA HIS A 84 -13.91 -1.35 -11.97
C HIS A 84 -12.89 -0.96 -10.91
N PHE A 85 -13.30 -0.19 -9.89
CA PHE A 85 -12.41 0.23 -8.83
C PHE A 85 -12.24 -0.83 -7.74
N LEU A 86 -11.02 -0.97 -7.24
CA LEU A 86 -10.68 -1.70 -6.03
C LEU A 86 -11.07 -0.91 -4.77
N GLU A 87 -10.87 0.40 -4.84
CA GLU A 87 -11.32 1.38 -3.85
C GLU A 87 -11.52 2.73 -4.55
N HIS A 88 -12.39 3.57 -4.01
CA HIS A 88 -12.53 4.95 -4.44
C HIS A 88 -13.05 5.83 -3.32
N ALA A 89 -12.73 7.13 -3.36
CA ALA A 89 -13.16 8.12 -2.40
C ALA A 89 -13.27 9.51 -3.05
N THR A 90 -14.04 10.39 -2.44
CA THR A 90 -14.08 11.80 -2.80
C THR A 90 -13.36 12.63 -1.74
N VAL A 91 -12.37 13.40 -2.17
CA VAL A 91 -11.53 14.24 -1.30
C VAL A 91 -11.50 15.65 -1.87
N TYR A 92 -11.94 16.63 -1.08
CA TYR A 92 -12.01 18.06 -1.47
C TYR A 92 -12.70 18.30 -2.82
N GLY A 93 -13.81 17.60 -3.09
CA GLY A 93 -14.61 17.76 -4.31
C GLY A 93 -14.07 17.03 -5.53
N HIS A 94 -12.96 16.31 -5.43
CA HIS A 94 -12.42 15.48 -6.51
C HIS A 94 -12.50 14.00 -6.13
N SER A 95 -12.79 13.16 -7.10
CA SER A 95 -12.79 11.72 -6.93
C SER A 95 -11.40 11.15 -7.17
N TYR A 96 -11.06 10.13 -6.38
CA TYR A 96 -9.83 9.33 -6.48
C TYR A 96 -10.21 7.87 -6.40
N GLY A 97 -9.47 6.99 -7.08
CA GLY A 97 -9.72 5.55 -6.97
C GLY A 97 -8.65 4.73 -7.66
N THR A 98 -8.46 3.52 -7.19
CA THR A 98 -7.49 2.58 -7.74
C THR A 98 -8.21 1.50 -8.53
N LEU A 99 -7.87 1.34 -9.82
CA LEU A 99 -8.48 0.33 -10.68
C LEU A 99 -8.02 -1.08 -10.28
N LYS A 100 -8.94 -2.06 -10.29
CA LYS A 100 -8.62 -3.47 -10.13
C LYS A 100 -7.61 -3.95 -11.17
N SER A 101 -7.81 -3.53 -12.44
CA SER A 101 -6.93 -3.90 -13.55
C SER A 101 -5.49 -3.40 -13.37
N GLU A 102 -5.29 -2.22 -12.78
CA GLU A 102 -3.97 -1.65 -12.47
C GLU A 102 -3.21 -2.52 -11.46
N VAL A 103 -3.89 -2.93 -10.39
CA VAL A 103 -3.30 -3.77 -9.35
C VAL A 103 -3.05 -5.19 -9.85
N LEU A 104 -4.07 -5.86 -10.38
CA LEU A 104 -3.96 -7.23 -10.88
C LEU A 104 -2.97 -7.35 -12.04
N GLY A 105 -2.95 -6.35 -12.94
CA GLY A 105 -1.99 -6.33 -14.05
C GLY A 105 -0.54 -6.33 -13.57
N LYS A 106 -0.22 -5.56 -12.52
CA LYS A 106 1.14 -5.53 -11.93
C LYS A 106 1.46 -6.81 -11.17
N LEU A 107 0.52 -7.34 -10.38
CA LEU A 107 0.71 -8.61 -9.68
C LEU A 107 1.01 -9.75 -10.66
N ARG A 108 0.26 -9.85 -11.76
CA ARG A 108 0.48 -10.87 -12.81
C ARG A 108 1.82 -10.74 -13.54
N GLN A 109 2.41 -9.55 -13.51
CA GLN A 109 3.78 -9.30 -13.98
C GLN A 109 4.86 -9.65 -12.94
N GLY A 110 4.48 -10.24 -11.79
CA GLY A 110 5.39 -10.56 -10.69
C GLY A 110 5.84 -9.36 -9.86
N ARG A 111 5.19 -8.20 -10.00
CA ARG A 111 5.55 -6.96 -9.28
C ARG A 111 4.78 -6.84 -7.99
N ASP A 112 5.47 -6.49 -6.92
CA ASP A 112 4.82 -6.07 -5.69
C ASP A 112 4.14 -4.71 -5.89
N VAL A 113 2.94 -4.53 -5.31
CA VAL A 113 2.14 -3.32 -5.48
C VAL A 113 1.88 -2.65 -4.14
N LEU A 114 2.13 -1.34 -4.05
CA LEU A 114 1.87 -0.51 -2.88
C LEU A 114 0.64 0.36 -3.10
N LEU A 115 -0.30 0.28 -2.16
CA LEU A 115 -1.44 1.19 -2.01
C LEU A 115 -1.24 2.07 -0.76
N ASN A 116 -1.24 3.38 -0.98
CA ASN A 116 -1.19 4.41 0.05
C ASN A 116 -2.60 5.03 0.18
N ILE A 117 -3.47 4.43 0.97
CA ILE A 117 -4.90 4.75 1.06
C ILE A 117 -5.33 4.99 2.52
N ASP A 118 -6.53 5.50 2.72
CA ASP A 118 -7.12 5.66 4.04
C ASP A 118 -7.77 4.37 4.56
N VAL A 119 -8.34 4.41 5.74
CA VAL A 119 -8.97 3.24 6.38
C VAL A 119 -10.20 2.75 5.61
N GLN A 120 -10.93 3.64 4.93
CA GLN A 120 -12.11 3.27 4.14
C GLN A 120 -11.69 2.56 2.86
N GLY A 121 -10.68 3.11 2.15
CA GLY A 121 -10.07 2.44 1.00
C GLY A 121 -9.50 1.08 1.36
N ALA A 122 -8.81 0.96 2.52
CA ALA A 122 -8.31 -0.32 3.01
C ALA A 122 -9.44 -1.33 3.31
N ALA A 123 -10.57 -0.86 3.83
CA ALA A 123 -11.74 -1.72 4.04
C ALA A 123 -12.33 -2.22 2.71
N ALA A 124 -12.44 -1.35 1.70
CA ALA A 124 -12.91 -1.73 0.37
C ALA A 124 -11.98 -2.76 -0.29
N VAL A 125 -10.65 -2.58 -0.19
CA VAL A 125 -9.67 -3.56 -0.71
C VAL A 125 -9.83 -4.92 -0.03
N ARG A 126 -9.99 -4.96 1.30
CA ARG A 126 -10.22 -6.21 2.03
C ARG A 126 -11.51 -6.89 1.58
N GLU A 127 -12.60 -6.14 1.41
CA GLU A 127 -13.87 -6.67 0.92
C GLU A 127 -13.71 -7.32 -0.46
N HIS A 128 -13.06 -6.64 -1.40
CA HIS A 128 -12.77 -7.22 -2.71
C HIS A 128 -11.92 -8.48 -2.62
N ALA A 129 -10.95 -8.53 -1.72
CA ALA A 129 -10.10 -9.69 -1.51
C ALA A 129 -10.85 -10.91 -0.94
N THR A 130 -12.03 -10.72 -0.32
CA THR A 130 -12.87 -11.87 0.12
C THR A 130 -13.42 -12.66 -1.06
N HIS A 131 -13.63 -12.00 -2.20
CA HIS A 131 -14.25 -12.56 -3.40
C HIS A 131 -13.25 -12.83 -4.54
N ASP A 132 -11.99 -12.41 -4.40
CA ASP A 132 -10.94 -12.58 -5.40
C ASP A 132 -9.74 -13.35 -4.80
N PRO A 133 -9.52 -14.61 -5.20
CA PRO A 133 -8.45 -15.44 -4.64
C PRO A 133 -7.05 -14.89 -4.91
N GLU A 134 -6.83 -14.19 -6.05
CA GLU A 134 -5.54 -13.57 -6.39
C GLU A 134 -5.24 -12.41 -5.44
N LEU A 135 -6.21 -11.51 -5.24
CA LEU A 135 -6.09 -10.42 -4.27
C LEU A 135 -5.91 -10.96 -2.85
N LYS A 136 -6.73 -11.96 -2.45
CA LYS A 136 -6.66 -12.58 -1.12
C LYS A 136 -5.28 -13.15 -0.80
N ARG A 137 -4.66 -13.81 -1.79
CA ARG A 137 -3.32 -14.38 -1.64
C ARG A 137 -2.24 -13.31 -1.55
N ALA A 138 -2.37 -12.23 -2.32
CA ALA A 138 -1.36 -11.17 -2.40
C ALA A 138 -1.45 -10.17 -1.25
N LEU A 139 -2.66 -9.90 -0.74
CA LEU A 139 -2.94 -8.80 0.19
C LEU A 139 -2.32 -9.02 1.57
N PHE A 140 -1.69 -7.98 2.08
CA PHE A 140 -1.54 -7.71 3.50
C PHE A 140 -1.60 -6.20 3.76
N SER A 141 -1.92 -5.82 4.99
CA SER A 141 -2.21 -4.45 5.36
C SER A 141 -1.47 -4.03 6.62
N VAL A 142 -0.98 -2.79 6.62
CA VAL A 142 -0.24 -2.19 7.73
C VAL A 142 -0.90 -0.88 8.13
N PHE A 143 -1.19 -0.74 9.42
CA PHE A 143 -1.65 0.52 9.99
C PHE A 143 -0.48 1.21 10.68
N LEU A 144 -0.08 2.39 10.17
CA LEU A 144 0.95 3.24 10.77
C LEU A 144 0.28 4.25 11.72
N THR A 145 0.74 4.34 12.96
CA THR A 145 0.23 5.31 13.93
C THR A 145 1.37 5.91 14.76
N PRO A 146 1.34 7.20 15.11
CA PRO A 146 2.25 7.72 16.14
C PRO A 146 1.96 7.08 17.49
N ALA A 147 2.93 7.10 18.40
CA ALA A 147 2.80 6.50 19.73
C ALA A 147 1.74 7.18 20.60
N SER A 148 1.34 8.42 20.28
CA SER A 148 0.25 9.13 20.98
C SER A 148 -0.42 10.17 20.10
N LEU A 149 -1.65 10.55 20.46
CA LEU A 149 -2.35 11.68 19.83
C LEU A 149 -1.63 13.01 20.04
N ALA A 150 -0.93 13.19 21.16
CA ALA A 150 -0.14 14.40 21.43
C ALA A 150 0.99 14.56 20.41
N ILE A 151 1.66 13.48 20.03
CA ILE A 151 2.69 13.50 18.95
C ILE A 151 2.04 13.87 17.61
N LEU A 152 0.87 13.32 17.31
CA LEU A 152 0.15 13.66 16.08
C LEU A 152 -0.24 15.13 16.05
N GLU A 153 -0.78 15.64 17.14
CA GLU A 153 -1.14 17.05 17.29
C GLU A 153 0.07 17.97 17.08
N ALA A 154 1.20 17.67 17.74
CA ALA A 154 2.43 18.41 17.57
C ALA A 154 2.91 18.43 16.10
N ARG A 155 2.81 17.28 15.40
CA ARG A 155 3.15 17.18 13.97
C ARG A 155 2.21 18.02 13.08
N LEU A 156 0.90 18.03 13.38
CA LEU A 156 -0.08 18.85 12.64
C LEU A 156 0.19 20.35 12.86
N ARG A 157 0.42 20.77 14.10
CA ARG A 157 0.73 22.17 14.45
C ARG A 157 2.05 22.66 13.81
N LYS A 158 3.07 21.81 13.79
CA LYS A 158 4.39 22.17 13.20
C LYS A 158 4.31 22.48 11.71
N ARG A 159 3.33 21.95 10.98
CA ARG A 159 3.12 22.27 9.55
C ARG A 159 2.68 23.71 9.32
N ALA A 160 2.19 24.41 10.35
CA ALA A 160 1.85 25.83 10.39
C ALA A 160 0.91 26.33 9.25
N THR A 161 0.20 25.44 8.58
CA THR A 161 -0.66 25.76 7.43
C THR A 161 -2.14 25.77 7.75
N ASP A 162 -2.55 25.21 8.92
CA ASP A 162 -3.95 24.98 9.25
C ASP A 162 -4.41 25.84 10.44
N PRO A 163 -5.60 26.46 10.38
CA PRO A 163 -6.24 27.07 11.51
C PRO A 163 -6.57 26.06 12.62
N GLU A 164 -6.66 26.53 13.87
CA GLU A 164 -6.95 25.65 15.04
C GLU A 164 -8.17 24.75 14.84
N ALA A 165 -9.26 25.28 14.30
CA ALA A 165 -10.47 24.51 14.04
C ALA A 165 -10.25 23.34 13.07
N VAL A 166 -9.36 23.51 12.08
CA VAL A 166 -8.97 22.45 11.13
C VAL A 166 -8.14 21.40 11.83
N ILE A 167 -7.21 21.80 12.72
CA ILE A 167 -6.39 20.87 13.52
C ILE A 167 -7.30 20.01 14.40
N GLN A 168 -8.23 20.61 15.13
CA GLN A 168 -9.16 19.88 16.01
C GLN A 168 -10.03 18.89 15.21
N ARG A 169 -10.53 19.31 14.03
CA ARG A 169 -11.28 18.42 13.14
C ARG A 169 -10.42 17.23 12.71
N ARG A 170 -9.16 17.47 12.29
CA ARG A 170 -8.22 16.40 11.89
C ARG A 170 -7.92 15.44 13.03
N LEU A 171 -7.75 15.94 14.25
CA LEU A 171 -7.56 15.10 15.44
C LEU A 171 -8.80 14.24 15.74
N GLY A 172 -10.01 14.80 15.56
CA GLY A 172 -11.25 14.04 15.68
C GLY A 172 -11.32 12.87 14.69
N VAL A 173 -11.02 13.13 13.41
CA VAL A 173 -10.96 12.09 12.37
C VAL A 173 -9.86 11.07 12.68
N ALA A 174 -8.67 11.53 13.10
CA ALA A 174 -7.56 10.64 13.42
C ALA A 174 -7.90 9.64 14.54
N ARG A 175 -8.66 10.06 15.55
CA ARG A 175 -9.14 9.14 16.62
C ARG A 175 -10.02 8.03 16.06
N GLN A 176 -10.91 8.36 15.11
CA GLN A 176 -11.79 7.38 14.46
C GLN A 176 -10.99 6.43 13.55
N GLU A 177 -9.99 6.94 12.83
CA GLU A 177 -9.10 6.12 12.00
C GLU A 177 -8.24 5.19 12.87
N ILE A 178 -7.67 5.70 13.97
CA ILE A 178 -6.85 4.90 14.90
C ILE A 178 -7.68 3.76 15.51
N ALA A 179 -8.94 3.97 15.85
CA ALA A 179 -9.80 2.94 16.41
C ALA A 179 -9.97 1.71 15.48
N GLN A 180 -9.68 1.85 14.19
CA GLN A 180 -9.79 0.77 13.20
C GLN A 180 -8.52 -0.08 13.03
N TRP A 181 -7.46 0.16 13.80
CA TRP A 181 -6.18 -0.54 13.66
C TRP A 181 -6.30 -2.08 13.73
N ARG A 182 -7.26 -2.62 14.48
CA ARG A 182 -7.49 -4.06 14.59
C ARG A 182 -7.93 -4.75 13.29
N ASN A 183 -8.35 -3.97 12.30
CA ASN A 183 -8.72 -4.47 10.98
C ASN A 183 -7.51 -4.66 10.07
N PHE A 184 -6.29 -4.37 10.53
CA PHE A 184 -5.06 -4.50 9.76
C PHE A 184 -4.24 -5.69 10.25
N ASP A 185 -3.44 -6.29 9.35
CA ASP A 185 -2.59 -7.43 9.68
C ASP A 185 -1.42 -7.03 10.59
N TYR A 186 -0.93 -5.80 10.44
CA TYR A 186 0.17 -5.25 11.22
C TYR A 186 -0.14 -3.87 11.76
N LEU A 187 0.26 -3.62 13.01
CA LEU A 187 0.28 -2.30 13.63
C LEU A 187 1.73 -1.82 13.75
N LEU A 188 2.07 -0.74 13.05
CA LEU A 188 3.38 -0.11 13.13
C LEU A 188 3.27 1.18 13.94
N ILE A 189 3.84 1.18 15.15
CA ILE A 189 3.96 2.39 15.97
C ILE A 189 5.18 3.16 15.49
N SER A 190 4.95 4.35 14.92
CA SER A 190 5.96 5.18 14.27
C SER A 190 7.01 5.68 15.27
N GLY A 191 8.27 5.43 14.96
CA GLY A 191 9.46 6.00 15.58
C GLY A 191 10.14 7.01 14.67
N THR A 192 11.43 6.82 14.40
CA THR A 192 12.15 7.50 13.33
C THR A 192 11.77 6.90 11.97
N ILE A 193 11.99 7.64 10.91
CA ILE A 193 11.68 7.15 9.55
C ILE A 193 12.56 5.95 9.17
N GLU A 194 13.79 5.89 9.66
CA GLU A 194 14.73 4.80 9.45
C GLU A 194 14.25 3.51 10.15
N GLU A 195 13.76 3.64 11.37
CA GLU A 195 13.17 2.52 12.11
C GLU A 195 11.89 2.00 11.44
N ASP A 196 11.02 2.91 11.03
CA ASP A 196 9.77 2.57 10.35
C ASP A 196 10.05 1.86 9.03
N LEU A 197 11.01 2.36 8.23
CA LEU A 197 11.45 1.72 7.00
C LEU A 197 12.03 0.31 7.26
N ARG A 198 12.92 0.17 8.24
CA ARG A 198 13.51 -1.14 8.60
C ARG A 198 12.44 -2.15 8.99
N ARG A 199 11.45 -1.74 9.81
CA ARG A 199 10.32 -2.60 10.21
C ARG A 199 9.47 -2.99 9.00
N MET A 200 9.17 -2.05 8.11
CA MET A 200 8.40 -2.34 6.89
C MET A 200 9.12 -3.31 5.96
N LEU A 201 10.44 -3.16 5.78
CA LEU A 201 11.24 -4.11 5.00
C LEU A 201 11.21 -5.51 5.63
N GLY A 202 11.30 -5.60 6.95
CA GLY A 202 11.16 -6.87 7.68
C GLY A 202 9.79 -7.53 7.50
N ILE A 203 8.70 -6.74 7.53
CA ILE A 203 7.35 -7.24 7.24
C ILE A 203 7.26 -7.77 5.81
N LEU A 204 7.78 -7.04 4.81
CA LEU A 204 7.78 -7.48 3.42
C LEU A 204 8.51 -8.82 3.25
N GLU A 205 9.68 -8.99 3.88
CA GLU A 205 10.42 -10.25 3.84
C GLU A 205 9.64 -11.38 4.51
N ALA A 206 9.05 -11.14 5.68
CA ALA A 206 8.24 -12.13 6.37
C ALA A 206 7.01 -12.57 5.54
N GLU A 207 6.34 -11.59 4.89
CA GLU A 207 5.19 -11.87 4.04
C GLU A 207 5.56 -12.68 2.78
N LYS A 208 6.76 -12.48 2.23
CA LYS A 208 7.27 -13.31 1.13
C LYS A 208 7.54 -14.76 1.53
N MET A 209 7.84 -15.01 2.81
CA MET A 209 8.16 -16.35 3.34
C MET A 209 6.93 -17.12 3.87
N ARG A 210 5.73 -16.54 3.83
CA ARG A 210 4.52 -17.25 4.29
C ARG A 210 4.27 -18.50 3.45
N SER A 211 3.98 -19.62 4.10
CA SER A 211 3.80 -20.94 3.46
C SER A 211 2.74 -20.97 2.35
N ASN A 212 1.74 -20.09 2.43
CA ASN A 212 0.71 -19.95 1.38
C ASN A 212 1.16 -19.11 0.16
N ARG A 213 2.39 -18.56 0.18
CA ARG A 213 2.96 -17.70 -0.87
C ARG A 213 4.22 -18.27 -1.52
N VAL A 214 4.83 -19.29 -0.92
CA VAL A 214 5.99 -19.99 -1.47
C VAL A 214 5.59 -21.37 -1.98
N GLN A 215 6.32 -21.84 -2.99
CA GLN A 215 6.23 -23.24 -3.40
C GLN A 215 7.36 -24.01 -2.72
N PRO A 216 7.07 -25.16 -2.08
CA PRO A 216 8.12 -26.00 -1.53
C PRO A 216 9.02 -26.54 -2.67
N PRO A 217 10.28 -26.85 -2.39
CA PRO A 217 11.12 -27.54 -3.36
C PRO A 217 10.52 -28.93 -3.67
N GLU A 218 10.68 -29.35 -4.92
CA GLU A 218 10.38 -30.73 -5.31
C GLU A 218 11.48 -31.66 -4.73
N PHE A 219 11.07 -32.73 -4.05
CA PHE A 219 11.97 -33.71 -3.45
C PHE A 219 11.96 -35.01 -4.24
#